data_72b4b530d3f37a0f6e83f3b04109eab1
#
_entry.id   72b4b530d3f37a0f6e83f3b04109eab1
#
_cell.length_a   1.000
_cell.length_b   1.000
_cell.length_c   1.000
_cell.angle_alpha   90.00
_cell.angle_beta   90.00
_cell.angle_gamma   90.00
#
_symmetry.space_group_name_H-M   'P 1'
#
loop_
_entity.id
_entity.type
_entity.pdbx_description
1 polymer ?
#
loop_
_entity_poly.entity_id
_entity_poly.type
_entity_poly.pdbx_seq_one_letter_code
_entity_poly.pdbx_strand_id
1 'polypeptide(L)'
;NTGHYDCEINIPDLEERSIEIFTIRENNEAFKLNNGRTIHLLARGRLVNLAAAEGHPSEVMDMSFANQFLALCRLAEEGPSYSNTVYDISTEQDRELAALKLSTTGIVIDELTDAQIKYSTDYSAGT
;
A
#
# COMPACT_ATOMS: atom_id res chain seq x y z
N ASN A 1 8.30 -5.22 7.85
CA ASN A 1 7.56 -4.23 8.65
C ASN A 1 6.87 -3.22 7.73
N THR A 2 5.95 -2.46 8.30
CA THR A 2 5.09 -1.54 7.57
C THR A 2 5.27 -0.07 8.03
N GLY A 3 6.04 0.16 9.11
CA GLY A 3 6.30 1.48 9.66
C GLY A 3 7.47 2.19 8.98
N HIS A 4 7.46 3.53 9.02
CA HIS A 4 8.56 4.36 8.56
C HIS A 4 9.74 4.36 9.52
N TYR A 5 9.49 4.02 10.79
CA TYR A 5 10.50 3.92 11.85
C TYR A 5 10.85 2.46 12.11
N ASP A 6 12.00 2.21 12.67
CA ASP A 6 12.53 0.89 13.02
C ASP A 6 11.97 0.28 14.31
N CYS A 7 10.96 0.90 14.90
CA CYS A 7 10.42 0.51 16.21
C CYS A 7 9.53 -0.74 16.23
N GLU A 8 9.15 -1.29 15.07
CA GLU A 8 8.39 -2.55 15.00
C GLU A 8 9.26 -3.77 15.33
N ILE A 9 10.56 -3.65 15.20
CA ILE A 9 11.54 -4.70 15.51
C ILE A 9 12.44 -4.21 16.62
N ASN A 10 12.55 -5.00 17.69
CA ASN A 10 13.48 -4.68 18.79
C ASN A 10 14.92 -5.01 18.37
N ILE A 11 15.54 -4.09 17.61
CA ILE A 11 16.90 -4.27 17.10
C ILE A 11 17.94 -4.38 18.24
N PRO A 12 17.89 -3.58 19.32
CA PRO A 12 18.82 -3.75 20.43
C PRO A 12 18.79 -5.15 21.06
N ASP A 13 17.62 -5.74 21.27
CA ASP A 13 17.49 -7.10 21.78
C ASP A 13 18.01 -8.15 20.78
N LEU A 14 17.82 -7.91 19.48
CA LEU A 14 18.36 -8.77 18.43
C LEU A 14 19.91 -8.71 18.38
N GLU A 15 20.48 -7.52 18.53
CA GLU A 15 21.93 -7.31 18.63
C GLU A 15 22.50 -8.03 19.86
N GLU A 16 21.89 -7.89 21.04
CA GLU A 16 22.33 -8.54 22.28
C GLU A 16 22.31 -10.06 22.21
N ARG A 17 21.32 -10.64 21.53
CA ARG A 17 21.19 -12.10 21.36
C ARG A 17 22.06 -12.68 20.25
N SER A 18 22.74 -11.85 19.50
CA SER A 18 23.55 -12.27 18.35
C SER A 18 25.00 -12.47 18.76
N ILE A 19 25.58 -13.60 18.31
CA ILE A 19 27.01 -13.89 18.49
C ILE A 19 27.87 -13.33 17.36
N GLU A 20 27.22 -13.02 16.23
CA GLU A 20 27.87 -12.46 15.05
C GLU A 20 26.85 -11.66 14.25
N ILE A 21 27.26 -10.48 13.75
CA ILE A 21 26.45 -9.62 12.88
C ILE A 21 27.31 -9.26 11.68
N PHE A 22 26.79 -9.47 10.49
CA PHE A 22 27.50 -9.11 9.26
C PHE A 22 26.55 -8.68 8.14
N THR A 23 27.03 -7.79 7.30
CA THR A 23 26.30 -7.32 6.12
C THR A 23 26.43 -8.32 4.99
N ILE A 24 25.30 -8.81 4.46
CA ILE A 24 25.26 -9.67 3.27
C ILE A 24 25.34 -8.81 2.01
N ARG A 25 24.56 -7.76 1.98
CA ARG A 25 24.51 -6.72 0.95
C ARG A 25 23.89 -5.47 1.53
N GLU A 26 23.91 -4.39 0.79
CA GLU A 26 23.23 -3.15 1.18
C GLU A 26 21.77 -3.43 1.61
N ASN A 27 21.36 -2.83 2.71
CA ASN A 27 20.06 -3.03 3.34
C ASN A 27 19.69 -4.47 3.75
N ASN A 28 20.68 -5.36 3.90
CA ASN A 28 20.47 -6.73 4.39
C ASN A 28 21.61 -7.12 5.33
N GLU A 29 21.32 -7.17 6.62
CA GLU A 29 22.24 -7.62 7.68
C GLU A 29 21.81 -8.98 8.22
N ALA A 30 22.76 -9.85 8.46
CA ALA A 30 22.53 -11.16 9.07
C ALA A 30 22.94 -11.14 10.55
N PHE A 31 22.05 -11.59 11.39
CA PHE A 31 22.18 -11.71 12.83
C PHE A 31 22.22 -13.20 13.18
N LYS A 32 23.40 -13.72 13.51
CA LYS A 32 23.58 -15.11 13.90
C LYS A 32 23.38 -15.27 15.39
N LEU A 33 22.36 -15.98 15.77
CA LEU A 33 22.00 -16.20 17.17
C LEU A 33 22.80 -17.35 17.81
N ASN A 34 22.89 -17.32 19.13
CA ASN A 34 23.57 -18.36 19.93
C ASN A 34 22.95 -19.77 19.79
N ASN A 35 21.70 -19.87 19.34
CA ASN A 35 21.02 -21.14 19.06
C ASN A 35 21.28 -21.71 17.65
N GLY A 36 22.21 -21.10 16.89
CA GLY A 36 22.58 -21.53 15.54
C GLY A 36 21.66 -21.03 14.41
N ARG A 37 20.59 -20.29 14.74
CA ARG A 37 19.71 -19.67 13.72
C ARG A 37 20.28 -18.34 13.25
N THR A 38 19.97 -17.98 12.01
CA THR A 38 20.31 -16.67 11.47
C THR A 38 19.02 -15.93 11.11
N ILE A 39 18.93 -14.66 11.54
CA ILE A 39 17.85 -13.74 11.18
C ILE A 39 18.42 -12.74 10.19
N HIS A 40 17.71 -12.49 9.10
CA HIS A 40 18.05 -11.46 8.13
C HIS A 40 17.19 -10.22 8.40
N LEU A 41 17.83 -9.11 8.75
CA LEU A 41 17.18 -7.83 8.97
C LEU A 41 17.29 -6.99 7.71
N LEU A 42 16.13 -6.72 7.10
CA LEU A 42 16.05 -5.89 5.91
C LEU A 42 15.82 -4.43 6.28
N ALA A 43 16.49 -3.51 5.57
CA ALA A 43 16.35 -2.06 5.70
C ALA A 43 16.44 -1.56 7.17
N ARG A 44 17.13 -2.29 8.04
CA ARG A 44 17.20 -2.04 9.50
C ARG A 44 15.81 -1.84 10.12
N GLY A 45 14.86 -2.70 9.77
CA GLY A 45 13.52 -2.66 10.34
C GLY A 45 12.61 -1.54 9.82
N ARG A 46 13.03 -0.76 8.84
CA ARG A 46 12.22 0.28 8.19
C ARG A 46 11.42 -0.28 7.01
N LEU A 47 10.56 0.53 6.43
CA LEU A 47 9.74 0.20 5.26
C LEU A 47 10.63 -0.19 4.06
N VAL A 48 10.62 -1.47 3.68
CA VAL A 48 11.57 -2.03 2.72
C VAL A 48 11.45 -1.39 1.34
N ASN A 49 10.23 -1.17 0.85
CA ASN A 49 9.99 -0.57 -0.47
C ASN A 49 10.50 0.88 -0.60
N LEU A 50 10.59 1.62 0.50
CA LEU A 50 11.10 3.00 0.48
C LEU A 50 12.57 3.08 0.90
N ALA A 51 13.00 2.26 1.86
CA ALA A 51 14.37 2.33 2.40
C ALA A 51 15.37 1.48 1.62
N ALA A 52 14.90 0.44 0.92
CA ALA A 52 15.76 -0.52 0.23
C ALA A 52 15.32 -0.83 -1.22
N ALA A 53 14.36 -0.07 -1.76
CA ALA A 53 13.87 -0.20 -3.14
C ALA A 53 13.42 1.17 -3.68
N GLU A 54 12.88 1.20 -4.88
CA GLU A 54 12.50 2.43 -5.60
C GLU A 54 11.10 2.95 -5.27
N GLY A 55 10.39 2.31 -4.34
CA GLY A 55 9.02 2.65 -4.00
C GLY A 55 7.99 2.05 -4.97
N HIS A 56 6.85 2.71 -5.11
CA HIS A 56 5.80 2.29 -6.04
C HIS A 56 6.06 2.80 -7.46
N PRO A 57 5.65 2.04 -8.49
CA PRO A 57 5.71 2.53 -9.87
C PRO A 57 4.91 3.82 -10.06
N SER A 58 5.37 4.68 -10.97
CA SER A 58 4.71 5.96 -11.26
C SER A 58 3.26 5.80 -11.71
N GLU A 59 2.95 4.74 -12.45
CA GLU A 59 1.60 4.44 -12.92
C GLU A 59 0.60 4.16 -11.79
N VAL A 60 1.08 3.59 -10.69
CA VAL A 60 0.27 3.34 -9.48
C VAL A 60 0.09 4.64 -8.69
N MET A 61 1.19 5.39 -8.50
CA MET A 61 1.16 6.64 -7.75
C MET A 61 0.36 7.75 -8.46
N ASP A 62 0.31 7.74 -9.79
CA ASP A 62 -0.49 8.64 -10.59
C ASP A 62 -1.97 8.61 -10.18
N MET A 63 -2.56 7.43 -10.03
CA MET A 63 -3.94 7.29 -9.56
C MET A 63 -4.15 7.80 -8.13
N SER A 64 -3.19 7.53 -7.24
CA SER A 64 -3.24 8.01 -5.86
C SER A 64 -3.19 9.54 -5.80
N PHE A 65 -2.29 10.16 -6.56
CA PHE A 65 -2.16 11.63 -6.61
C PHE A 65 -3.36 12.29 -7.30
N ALA A 66 -3.92 11.68 -8.33
CA ALA A 66 -5.12 12.19 -8.98
C ALA A 66 -6.32 12.19 -8.01
N ASN A 67 -6.53 11.13 -7.24
CA ASN A 67 -7.56 11.09 -6.19
C ASN A 67 -7.31 12.13 -5.09
N GLN A 68 -6.06 12.32 -4.67
CA GLN A 68 -5.71 13.37 -3.71
C GLN A 68 -6.01 14.76 -4.25
N PHE A 69 -5.67 15.03 -5.51
CA PHE A 69 -5.96 16.30 -6.16
C PHE A 69 -7.47 16.58 -6.22
N LEU A 70 -8.27 15.60 -6.64
CA LEU A 70 -9.73 15.74 -6.68
C LEU A 70 -10.32 15.96 -5.28
N ALA A 71 -9.80 15.28 -4.27
CA ALA A 71 -10.21 15.49 -2.89
C ALA A 71 -9.88 16.90 -2.39
N LEU A 72 -8.73 17.47 -2.79
CA LEU A 72 -8.37 18.86 -2.47
C LEU A 72 -9.30 19.87 -3.17
N CYS A 73 -9.65 19.63 -4.44
CA CYS A 73 -10.63 20.45 -5.15
C CYS A 73 -11.98 20.46 -4.43
N ARG A 74 -12.46 19.26 -4.05
CA ARG A 74 -13.71 19.13 -3.30
C ARG A 74 -13.65 19.83 -1.93
N LEU A 75 -12.54 19.73 -1.22
CA LEU A 75 -12.36 20.45 0.03
C LEU A 75 -12.34 21.97 -0.16
N ALA A 76 -11.79 22.47 -1.25
CA ALA A 76 -11.79 23.91 -1.55
C ALA A 76 -13.21 24.43 -1.84
N GLU A 77 -14.05 23.64 -2.48
CA GLU A 77 -15.42 24.02 -2.85
C GLU A 77 -16.42 23.78 -1.71
N GLU A 78 -16.40 22.61 -1.10
CA GLU A 78 -17.42 22.15 -0.15
C GLU A 78 -16.97 22.20 1.31
N GLY A 79 -15.65 22.30 1.56
CA GLY A 79 -15.08 22.22 2.91
C GLY A 79 -15.71 23.11 3.97
N PRO A 80 -16.12 24.36 3.65
CA PRO A 80 -16.82 25.22 4.61
C PRO A 80 -18.15 24.66 5.14
N SER A 81 -18.76 23.70 4.40
CA SER A 81 -20.00 23.03 4.80
C SER A 81 -19.79 21.74 5.59
N TYR A 82 -18.55 21.25 5.66
CA TYR A 82 -18.23 19.98 6.30
C TYR A 82 -18.18 20.09 7.83
N SER A 83 -18.65 19.08 8.50
CA SER A 83 -18.46 18.91 9.94
C SER A 83 -17.08 18.32 10.25
N ASN A 84 -16.64 18.40 11.52
CA ASN A 84 -15.37 17.85 11.96
C ASN A 84 -15.44 16.31 12.07
N THR A 85 -15.40 15.64 10.93
CA THR A 85 -15.41 14.18 10.83
C THR A 85 -14.56 13.72 9.62
N VAL A 86 -14.40 12.41 9.47
CA VAL A 86 -13.76 11.81 8.30
C VAL A 86 -14.80 11.68 7.18
N TYR A 87 -14.41 12.07 5.98
CA TYR A 87 -15.18 11.90 4.76
C TYR A 87 -14.42 11.00 3.80
N ASP A 88 -15.09 9.99 3.30
CA ASP A 88 -14.53 9.11 2.29
C ASP A 88 -14.62 9.73 0.89
N ILE A 89 -13.74 9.29 0.01
CA ILE A 89 -13.83 9.55 -1.43
C ILE A 89 -15.09 8.81 -1.95
N SER A 90 -15.87 9.48 -2.78
CA SER A 90 -17.08 8.85 -3.34
C SER A 90 -16.71 7.72 -4.30
N THR A 91 -17.54 6.69 -4.32
CA THR A 91 -17.38 5.56 -5.26
C THR A 91 -17.44 6.03 -6.72
N GLU A 92 -18.24 7.08 -7.00
CA GLU A 92 -18.30 7.73 -8.31
C GLU A 92 -16.94 8.29 -8.73
N GLN A 93 -16.35 9.13 -7.90
CA GLN A 93 -15.03 9.73 -8.18
C GLN A 93 -13.97 8.65 -8.44
N ASP A 94 -13.96 7.60 -7.63
CA ASP A 94 -12.98 6.51 -7.78
C ASP A 94 -13.18 5.75 -9.09
N ARG A 95 -14.43 5.46 -9.47
CA ARG A 95 -14.76 4.79 -10.74
C ARG A 95 -14.45 5.65 -11.95
N GLU A 96 -14.78 6.93 -11.94
CA GLU A 96 -14.49 7.87 -13.03
C GLU A 96 -12.98 8.00 -13.25
N LEU A 97 -12.21 8.11 -12.17
CA LEU A 97 -10.75 8.15 -12.26
C LEU A 97 -10.19 6.85 -12.82
N ALA A 98 -10.68 5.70 -12.37
CA ALA A 98 -10.25 4.40 -12.88
C ALA A 98 -10.58 4.26 -14.37
N ALA A 99 -11.77 4.65 -14.81
CA ALA A 99 -12.17 4.64 -16.21
C ALA A 99 -11.29 5.56 -17.07
N LEU A 100 -10.99 6.77 -16.56
CA LEU A 100 -10.08 7.70 -17.22
C LEU A 100 -8.68 7.08 -17.38
N LYS A 101 -8.14 6.47 -16.34
CA LYS A 101 -6.83 5.81 -16.38
C LYS A 101 -6.80 4.69 -17.42
N LEU A 102 -7.81 3.82 -17.45
CA LEU A 102 -7.92 2.75 -18.44
C LEU A 102 -7.96 3.33 -19.86
N SER A 103 -8.72 4.39 -20.09
CA SER A 103 -8.81 5.03 -21.40
C SER A 103 -7.46 5.60 -21.86
N THR A 104 -6.67 6.19 -20.96
CA THR A 104 -5.33 6.73 -21.30
C THR A 104 -4.31 5.65 -21.64
N THR A 105 -4.52 4.43 -21.15
CA THR A 105 -3.66 3.27 -21.43
C THR A 105 -4.18 2.41 -22.59
N GLY A 106 -5.32 2.78 -23.19
CA GLY A 106 -5.94 2.04 -24.28
C GLY A 106 -6.56 0.70 -23.84
N ILE A 107 -6.81 0.53 -22.55
CA ILE A 107 -7.44 -0.69 -22.01
C ILE A 107 -8.95 -0.50 -22.00
N VAL A 108 -9.67 -1.47 -22.57
CA VAL A 108 -11.12 -1.57 -22.53
C VAL A 108 -11.49 -2.77 -21.67
N ILE A 109 -12.40 -2.56 -20.70
CA ILE A 109 -12.95 -3.62 -19.86
C ILE A 109 -14.38 -3.93 -20.30
N ASP A 110 -14.81 -5.18 -20.10
CA ASP A 110 -16.16 -5.62 -20.40
C ASP A 110 -17.18 -4.95 -19.47
N GLU A 111 -18.39 -4.78 -20.00
CA GLU A 111 -19.56 -4.43 -19.18
C GLU A 111 -20.19 -5.70 -18.62
N LEU A 112 -20.45 -5.71 -17.31
CA LEU A 112 -21.12 -6.83 -16.67
C LEU A 112 -22.57 -6.93 -17.14
N THR A 113 -23.01 -8.14 -17.48
CA THR A 113 -24.43 -8.42 -17.73
C THR A 113 -25.22 -8.36 -16.41
N ASP A 114 -26.54 -8.16 -16.51
CA ASP A 114 -27.45 -8.16 -15.34
C ASP A 114 -27.32 -9.46 -14.51
N ALA A 115 -27.09 -10.59 -15.18
CA ALA A 115 -26.87 -11.87 -14.51
C ALA A 115 -25.57 -11.89 -13.69
N GLN A 116 -24.50 -11.32 -14.21
CA GLN A 116 -23.21 -11.20 -13.50
C GLN A 116 -23.30 -10.21 -12.33
N ILE A 117 -23.99 -9.08 -12.52
CA ILE A 117 -24.24 -8.11 -11.46
C ILE A 117 -25.06 -8.76 -10.33
N LYS A 118 -26.12 -9.49 -10.67
CA LYS A 118 -26.93 -10.21 -9.69
C LYS A 118 -26.10 -11.27 -8.96
N TYR A 119 -25.30 -12.04 -9.67
CA TYR A 119 -24.45 -13.09 -9.10
C TYR A 119 -23.43 -12.55 -8.10
N SER A 120 -22.90 -11.34 -8.29
CA SER A 120 -21.92 -10.74 -7.38
C SER A 120 -22.46 -10.46 -5.98
N THR A 121 -23.79 -10.41 -5.82
CA THR A 121 -24.47 -10.12 -4.54
C THR A 121 -25.42 -11.23 -4.06
N ASP A 122 -25.70 -12.23 -4.90
CA ASP A 122 -26.62 -13.32 -4.60
C ASP A 122 -25.86 -14.65 -4.46
N TYR A 123 -25.70 -15.06 -3.22
CA TYR A 123 -25.03 -16.34 -2.86
C TYR A 123 -26.00 -17.52 -2.75
N SER A 124 -27.28 -17.35 -3.10
CA SER A 124 -28.32 -18.37 -2.92
C SER A 124 -28.26 -19.50 -3.95
N ALA A 125 -27.56 -19.32 -5.06
CA ALA A 125 -27.48 -20.25 -6.18
C ALA A 125 -26.09 -20.91 -6.36
N GLY A 126 -25.22 -20.82 -5.36
CA GLY A 126 -23.90 -21.47 -5.39
C GLY A 126 -23.98 -22.95 -5.00
N THR A 127 -23.23 -23.82 -5.70
CA THR A 127 -22.97 -25.20 -5.29
C THR A 127 -21.88 -25.27 -4.24
#